data_799c020d42d48a177616e6f9a027f464
#
_entry.id   799c020d42d48a177616e6f9a027f464
#
_cell.length_a   1.000
_cell.length_b   1.000
_cell.length_c   1.000
_cell.angle_alpha   90.00
_cell.angle_beta   90.00
_cell.angle_gamma   90.00
#
_symmetry.space_group_name_H-M   'P 1'
#
loop_
_entity.id
_entity.type
_entity.pdbx_description
1 polymer ?
#
loop_
_entity_poly.entity_id
_entity_poly.type
_entity_poly.pdbx_seq_one_letter_code
_entity_poly.pdbx_strand_id
1 'polypeptide(L)'
;MLLYEIVDSFESQKLDYALVGGYALALHGLVRATMDVDFVLTLRQSDFELAEKALGNIGLKSRLPIRAEDIIKMRKEYIEQRNLIAWSFVDYSNPSRQVDILITKDLKKMKTQKISVAGRKITVATLQEILKMKEEAGRPQDLIDITNIKEKLSGKK
;
A
#
# COMPACT_ATOMS: atom_id res chain seq x y z
N MET A 1 14.18 8.72 2.62
CA MET A 1 13.11 7.91 3.21
C MET A 1 12.44 7.08 2.13
N LEU A 2 12.27 5.80 2.37
CA LEU A 2 11.76 4.87 1.35
C LEU A 2 10.41 5.29 0.77
N LEU A 3 9.46 5.71 1.62
CA LEU A 3 8.15 6.15 1.17
C LEU A 3 8.28 7.23 0.08
N TYR A 4 9.14 8.21 0.30
CA TYR A 4 9.30 9.33 -0.65
C TYR A 4 9.94 8.85 -1.96
N GLU A 5 10.92 7.96 -1.88
CA GLU A 5 11.54 7.38 -3.08
C GLU A 5 10.51 6.64 -3.93
N ILE A 6 9.63 5.86 -3.28
CA ILE A 6 8.58 5.11 -3.99
C ILE A 6 7.59 6.06 -4.63
N VAL A 7 7.08 7.02 -3.86
CA VAL A 7 6.09 7.99 -4.37
C VAL A 7 6.65 8.76 -5.56
N ASP A 8 7.89 9.23 -5.45
CA ASP A 8 8.53 9.96 -6.54
C ASP A 8 8.68 9.06 -7.78
N SER A 9 9.04 7.79 -7.60
CA SER A 9 9.18 6.86 -8.71
C SER A 9 7.84 6.52 -9.36
N PHE A 10 6.79 6.33 -8.55
CA PHE A 10 5.44 6.09 -9.08
C PHE A 10 4.96 7.29 -9.90
N GLU A 11 5.16 8.50 -9.39
CA GLU A 11 4.75 9.71 -10.09
C GLU A 11 5.52 9.91 -11.39
N SER A 12 6.81 9.56 -11.41
CA SER A 12 7.62 9.65 -12.64
C SER A 12 7.10 8.73 -13.74
N GLN A 13 6.43 7.63 -13.37
CA GLN A 13 5.81 6.69 -14.32
C GLN A 13 4.33 7.03 -14.55
N LYS A 14 3.82 8.11 -13.96
CA LYS A 14 2.40 8.50 -14.02
C LYS A 14 1.48 7.38 -13.54
N LEU A 15 1.91 6.66 -12.53
CA LEU A 15 1.16 5.56 -11.92
C LEU A 15 0.25 6.09 -10.83
N ASP A 16 -1.03 5.76 -10.91
CA ASP A 16 -1.98 6.03 -9.84
C ASP A 16 -1.82 5.01 -8.72
N TYR A 17 -1.88 5.46 -7.49
CA TYR A 17 -1.70 4.62 -6.31
C TYR A 17 -2.49 5.19 -5.14
N ALA A 18 -2.68 4.39 -4.10
CA ALA A 18 -3.10 4.87 -2.79
C ALA A 18 -2.22 4.26 -1.71
N LEU A 19 -1.66 5.08 -0.86
CA LEU A 19 -0.93 4.63 0.33
C LEU A 19 -1.95 4.11 1.34
N VAL A 20 -1.70 2.94 1.90
CA VAL A 20 -2.51 2.33 2.96
C VAL A 20 -1.58 1.90 4.09
N GLY A 21 -2.12 1.22 5.10
CA GLY A 21 -1.31 0.65 6.18
C GLY A 21 -0.78 1.69 7.17
N GLY A 22 0.30 1.34 7.87
CA GLY A 22 0.84 2.14 8.97
C GLY A 22 1.31 3.52 8.58
N TYR A 23 1.96 3.68 7.44
CA TYR A 23 2.38 5.00 6.96
C TYR A 23 1.20 5.89 6.61
N ALA A 24 0.11 5.30 6.07
CA ALA A 24 -1.11 6.06 5.81
C ALA A 24 -1.70 6.59 7.12
N LEU A 25 -1.75 5.75 8.16
CA LEU A 25 -2.22 6.16 9.47
C LEU A 25 -1.35 7.29 10.03
N ALA A 26 -0.03 7.18 9.89
CA ALA A 26 0.88 8.24 10.34
C ALA A 26 0.60 9.56 9.63
N LEU A 27 0.36 9.55 8.32
CA LEU A 27 0.04 10.77 7.58
C LEU A 27 -1.31 11.36 7.99
N HIS A 28 -2.23 10.54 8.49
CA HIS A 28 -3.49 11.01 9.07
C HIS A 28 -3.34 11.49 10.51
N GLY A 29 -2.13 11.48 11.05
CA GLY A 29 -1.86 11.95 12.42
C GLY A 29 -1.99 10.87 13.50
N LEU A 30 -2.08 9.59 13.10
CA LEU A 30 -2.13 8.47 14.05
C LEU A 30 -0.77 7.80 14.07
N VAL A 31 0.03 8.15 15.09
CA VAL A 31 1.41 7.65 15.20
C VAL A 31 1.40 6.14 15.39
N ARG A 32 2.19 5.47 14.56
CA ARG A 32 2.36 4.03 14.64
C ARG A 32 3.74 3.64 14.13
N ALA A 33 4.40 2.75 14.85
CA ALA A 33 5.64 2.16 14.37
C ALA A 33 5.33 1.21 13.22
N THR A 34 5.99 1.41 12.08
CA THR A 34 5.83 0.56 10.92
C THR A 34 7.13 0.54 10.14
N MET A 35 7.44 -0.60 9.52
CA MET A 35 8.61 -0.76 8.67
C MET A 35 8.22 -0.90 7.20
N ASP A 36 7.08 -1.50 6.93
CA ASP A 36 6.64 -1.78 5.57
C ASP A 36 5.79 -0.64 5.03
N VAL A 37 5.97 -0.35 3.75
CA VAL A 37 5.14 0.64 3.04
C VAL A 37 4.14 -0.14 2.20
N ASP A 38 2.86 0.18 2.35
CA ASP A 38 1.78 -0.57 1.70
C ASP A 38 1.01 0.32 0.72
N PHE A 39 0.77 -0.20 -0.48
CA PHE A 39 0.03 0.50 -1.53
C PHE A 39 -1.09 -0.35 -2.11
N VAL A 40 -2.09 0.33 -2.65
CA VAL A 40 -3.14 -0.26 -3.48
C VAL A 40 -3.06 0.38 -4.86
N LEU A 41 -3.16 -0.43 -5.89
CA LEU A 41 -3.17 0.02 -7.29
C LEU A 41 -4.51 -0.36 -7.95
N THR A 42 -4.77 0.22 -9.10
CA THR A 42 -5.83 -0.27 -9.97
C THR A 42 -5.45 -1.67 -10.44
N LEU A 43 -6.40 -2.60 -10.37
CA LEU A 43 -6.15 -4.00 -10.75
C LEU A 43 -6.13 -4.14 -12.27
N ARG A 44 -5.08 -3.62 -12.89
CA ARG A 44 -4.80 -3.74 -14.33
C ARG A 44 -3.36 -4.16 -14.52
N GLN A 45 -3.13 -5.00 -15.52
CA GLN A 45 -1.78 -5.46 -15.83
C GLN A 45 -0.83 -4.30 -16.10
N SER A 46 -1.27 -3.31 -16.88
CA SER A 46 -0.43 -2.15 -17.20
C SER A 46 0.02 -1.37 -15.97
N ASP A 47 -0.85 -1.22 -14.97
CA ASP A 47 -0.50 -0.53 -13.72
C ASP A 47 0.50 -1.33 -12.91
N PHE A 48 0.32 -2.64 -12.83
CA PHE A 48 1.25 -3.52 -12.11
C PHE A 48 2.60 -3.58 -12.80
N GLU A 49 2.63 -3.53 -14.14
CA GLU A 49 3.90 -3.45 -14.90
C GLU A 49 4.62 -2.13 -14.61
N LEU A 50 3.90 -1.01 -14.55
CA LEU A 50 4.49 0.28 -14.21
C LEU A 50 5.06 0.28 -12.80
N ALA A 51 4.35 -0.35 -11.85
CA ALA A 51 4.83 -0.47 -10.48
C ALA A 51 6.11 -1.30 -10.42
N GLU A 52 6.15 -2.42 -11.11
CA GLU A 52 7.34 -3.27 -11.17
C GLU A 52 8.55 -2.48 -11.70
N LYS A 53 8.33 -1.74 -12.77
CA LYS A 53 9.37 -0.89 -13.36
C LYS A 53 9.82 0.22 -12.40
N ALA A 54 8.87 0.93 -11.80
CA ALA A 54 9.16 2.03 -10.88
C ALA A 54 9.96 1.55 -9.68
N LEU A 55 9.56 0.42 -9.10
CA LEU A 55 10.24 -0.15 -7.94
C LEU A 55 11.63 -0.69 -8.34
N GLY A 56 11.74 -1.29 -9.52
CA GLY A 56 13.04 -1.73 -10.03
C GLY A 56 14.03 -0.58 -10.21
N ASN A 57 13.53 0.59 -10.63
CA ASN A 57 14.36 1.77 -10.82
C ASN A 57 15.01 2.28 -9.51
N ILE A 58 14.45 1.92 -8.36
CA ILE A 58 15.00 2.31 -7.05
C ILE A 58 15.55 1.13 -6.27
N GLY A 59 15.83 0.03 -6.97
CA GLY A 59 16.52 -1.13 -6.39
C GLY A 59 15.66 -2.14 -5.68
N LEU A 60 14.34 -2.07 -5.86
CA LEU A 60 13.41 -3.01 -5.23
C LEU A 60 12.96 -4.08 -6.23
N LYS A 61 12.99 -5.34 -5.80
CA LYS A 61 12.64 -6.48 -6.64
C LYS A 61 11.61 -7.36 -5.95
N SER A 62 10.77 -8.02 -6.75
CA SER A 62 9.80 -8.97 -6.23
C SER A 62 10.48 -10.05 -5.40
N ARG A 63 9.90 -10.36 -4.23
CA ARG A 63 10.40 -11.43 -3.37
C ARG A 63 10.12 -12.82 -3.93
N LEU A 64 9.05 -12.93 -4.71
CA LEU A 64 8.69 -14.17 -5.39
C LEU A 64 9.14 -14.11 -6.85
N PRO A 65 9.44 -15.26 -7.48
CA PRO A 65 9.83 -15.26 -8.90
C PRO A 65 8.61 -15.12 -9.81
N ILE A 66 7.85 -14.05 -9.62
CA ILE A 66 6.64 -13.76 -10.39
C ILE A 66 6.72 -12.32 -10.90
N ARG A 67 6.01 -12.05 -11.98
CA ARG A 67 5.98 -10.75 -12.63
C ARG A 67 4.58 -10.17 -12.58
N ALA A 68 4.46 -8.90 -12.98
CA ALA A 68 3.17 -8.19 -12.99
C ALA A 68 2.08 -8.96 -13.72
N GLU A 69 2.39 -9.52 -14.88
CA GLU A 69 1.42 -10.29 -15.67
C GLU A 69 0.92 -11.53 -14.93
N ASP A 70 1.81 -12.19 -14.17
CA ASP A 70 1.44 -13.38 -13.38
C ASP A 70 0.45 -13.00 -12.27
N ILE A 71 0.71 -11.89 -11.59
CA ILE A 71 -0.16 -11.41 -10.50
C ILE A 71 -1.57 -11.17 -11.01
N ILE A 72 -1.71 -10.46 -12.10
CA ILE A 72 -3.03 -10.10 -12.63
C ILE A 72 -3.74 -11.33 -13.21
N LYS A 73 -3.03 -12.14 -13.98
CA LYS A 73 -3.59 -13.33 -14.60
C LYS A 73 -4.03 -14.38 -13.59
N MET A 74 -3.22 -14.59 -12.55
CA MET A 74 -3.42 -15.64 -11.55
C MET A 74 -3.94 -15.09 -10.21
N ARG A 75 -4.39 -13.84 -10.19
CA ARG A 75 -4.77 -13.15 -8.94
C ARG A 75 -5.74 -13.96 -8.08
N LYS A 76 -6.84 -14.43 -8.67
CA LYS A 76 -7.87 -15.18 -7.94
C LYS A 76 -7.28 -16.45 -7.31
N GLU A 77 -6.47 -17.17 -8.07
CA GLU A 77 -5.82 -18.40 -7.59
C GLU A 77 -4.85 -18.10 -6.44
N TYR A 78 -4.03 -17.04 -6.59
CA TYR A 78 -3.10 -16.66 -5.53
C TYR A 78 -3.83 -16.31 -4.24
N ILE A 79 -4.92 -15.58 -4.32
CA ILE A 79 -5.71 -15.20 -3.14
C ILE A 79 -6.38 -16.44 -2.53
N GLU A 80 -7.11 -17.21 -3.33
CA GLU A 80 -7.94 -18.32 -2.83
C GLU A 80 -7.14 -19.56 -2.47
N GLN A 81 -6.12 -19.90 -3.26
CA GLN A 81 -5.38 -21.15 -3.09
C GLN A 81 -4.11 -20.99 -2.28
N ARG A 82 -3.52 -19.81 -2.27
CA ARG A 82 -2.22 -19.57 -1.61
C ARG A 82 -2.27 -18.52 -0.51
N ASN A 83 -3.43 -17.98 -0.23
CA ASN A 83 -3.62 -16.91 0.77
C ASN A 83 -2.68 -15.74 0.57
N LEU A 84 -2.34 -15.43 -0.68
CA LEU A 84 -1.47 -14.30 -0.98
C LEU A 84 -2.27 -13.01 -0.88
N ILE A 85 -1.85 -12.09 -0.03
CA ILE A 85 -2.52 -10.82 0.21
C ILE A 85 -1.82 -9.69 -0.52
N ALA A 86 -0.51 -9.77 -0.65
CA ALA A 86 0.31 -8.71 -1.20
C ALA A 86 1.43 -9.24 -2.09
N TRP A 87 1.77 -8.45 -3.09
CA TRP A 87 2.96 -8.64 -3.91
C TRP A 87 4.07 -7.81 -3.30
N SER A 88 5.04 -8.47 -2.69
CA SER A 88 6.09 -7.83 -1.89
C SER A 88 7.36 -7.62 -2.70
N PHE A 89 7.95 -6.44 -2.51
CA PHE A 89 9.23 -6.08 -3.10
C PHE A 89 10.23 -5.76 -2.01
N VAL A 90 11.48 -6.10 -2.22
CA VAL A 90 12.53 -5.88 -1.24
C VAL A 90 13.82 -5.46 -1.92
N ASP A 91 14.63 -4.68 -1.20
CA ASP A 91 16.00 -4.39 -1.60
C ASP A 91 16.88 -5.47 -0.99
N TYR A 92 17.41 -6.38 -1.83
CA TYR A 92 18.21 -7.50 -1.34
C TYR A 92 19.52 -7.10 -0.67
N SER A 93 20.00 -5.87 -0.93
CA SER A 93 21.19 -5.35 -0.23
C SER A 93 20.84 -4.70 1.10
N ASN A 94 19.57 -4.39 1.33
CA ASN A 94 19.07 -3.80 2.57
C ASN A 94 17.62 -4.24 2.80
N PRO A 95 17.42 -5.45 3.38
CA PRO A 95 16.06 -6.04 3.51
C PRO A 95 15.07 -5.26 4.36
N SER A 96 15.51 -4.23 5.09
CA SER A 96 14.59 -3.35 5.80
C SER A 96 13.79 -2.46 4.83
N ARG A 97 14.25 -2.33 3.60
CA ARG A 97 13.56 -1.58 2.54
C ARG A 97 12.59 -2.52 1.85
N GLN A 98 11.34 -2.51 2.28
CA GLN A 98 10.30 -3.40 1.74
C GLN A 98 9.04 -2.60 1.46
N VAL A 99 8.37 -2.96 0.35
CA VAL A 99 7.07 -2.41 -0.02
C VAL A 99 6.14 -3.53 -0.41
N ASP A 100 4.88 -3.41 0.00
CA ASP A 100 3.84 -4.37 -0.32
C ASP A 100 2.78 -3.71 -1.20
N ILE A 101 2.42 -4.37 -2.29
CA ILE A 101 1.30 -3.95 -3.14
C ILE A 101 0.18 -4.95 -2.88
N LEU A 102 -0.92 -4.48 -2.28
CA LEU A 102 -2.05 -5.35 -1.97
C LEU A 102 -2.72 -5.81 -3.26
N ILE A 103 -3.00 -7.10 -3.37
CA ILE A 103 -3.67 -7.66 -4.54
C ILE A 103 -5.15 -7.96 -4.29
N THR A 104 -5.60 -7.74 -3.06
CA THR A 104 -6.98 -7.99 -2.63
C THR A 104 -7.89 -6.77 -2.80
N LYS A 105 -7.33 -5.61 -3.12
CA LYS A 105 -8.05 -4.34 -3.23
C LYS A 105 -7.82 -3.69 -4.57
N ASP A 106 -8.79 -2.91 -5.02
CA ASP A 106 -8.76 -2.19 -6.29
C ASP A 106 -8.89 -0.69 -6.02
N LEU A 107 -7.90 0.08 -6.47
CA LEU A 107 -7.88 1.53 -6.30
C LEU A 107 -9.15 2.19 -6.86
N LYS A 108 -9.71 1.68 -7.95
CA LYS A 108 -10.94 2.22 -8.55
C LYS A 108 -12.14 2.19 -7.61
N LYS A 109 -12.12 1.30 -6.61
CA LYS A 109 -13.21 1.14 -5.65
C LYS A 109 -12.89 1.79 -4.31
N MET A 110 -11.86 2.60 -4.25
CA MET A 110 -11.34 3.15 -3.00
C MET A 110 -11.43 4.66 -2.98
N LYS A 111 -11.83 5.22 -1.84
CA LYS A 111 -11.82 6.66 -1.63
C LYS A 111 -10.44 7.09 -1.14
N THR A 112 -9.92 8.13 -1.77
CA THR A 112 -8.57 8.63 -1.46
C THR A 112 -8.62 10.15 -1.25
N GLN A 113 -7.56 10.67 -0.66
CA GLN A 113 -7.31 12.10 -0.52
C GLN A 113 -5.83 12.35 -0.69
N LYS A 114 -5.45 13.60 -0.92
CA LYS A 114 -4.06 13.98 -1.00
C LYS A 114 -3.62 14.65 0.29
N ILE A 115 -2.46 14.24 0.80
CA ILE A 115 -1.87 14.82 2.00
C ILE A 115 -0.51 15.38 1.61
N SER A 116 -0.28 16.65 1.96
CA SER A 116 1.01 17.31 1.68
C SER A 116 2.00 16.99 2.80
N VAL A 117 3.16 16.47 2.42
CA VAL A 117 4.24 16.18 3.35
C VAL A 117 5.58 16.26 2.62
N ALA A 118 6.56 16.91 3.25
CA ALA A 118 7.93 17.03 2.70
C ALA A 118 7.96 17.52 1.25
N GLY A 119 7.11 18.52 0.93
CA GLY A 119 7.06 19.11 -0.41
C GLY A 119 6.35 18.25 -1.45
N ARG A 120 5.70 17.16 -1.05
CA ARG A 120 4.97 16.24 -1.94
C ARG A 120 3.50 16.21 -1.59
N LYS A 121 2.68 15.88 -2.58
CA LYS A 121 1.28 15.55 -2.35
C LYS A 121 1.13 14.04 -2.55
N ILE A 122 0.92 13.33 -1.46
CA ILE A 122 0.82 11.86 -1.47
C ILE A 122 -0.65 11.46 -1.46
N THR A 123 -1.04 10.58 -2.39
CA THR A 123 -2.39 10.04 -2.44
C THR A 123 -2.52 8.94 -1.39
N VAL A 124 -3.45 9.13 -0.46
CA VAL A 124 -3.63 8.26 0.71
C VAL A 124 -5.08 7.81 0.76
N ALA A 125 -5.31 6.55 1.15
CA ALA A 125 -6.67 6.11 1.44
C ALA A 125 -7.26 6.96 2.57
N THR A 126 -8.55 7.26 2.49
CA THR A 126 -9.22 8.00 3.57
C THR A 126 -9.23 7.16 4.85
N LEU A 127 -9.40 7.82 6.01
CA LEU A 127 -9.50 7.08 7.27
C LEU A 127 -10.65 6.08 7.25
N GLN A 128 -11.77 6.45 6.61
CA GLN A 128 -12.92 5.55 6.46
C GLN A 128 -12.55 4.29 5.68
N GLU A 129 -11.78 4.44 4.59
CA GLU A 129 -11.32 3.29 3.81
C GLU A 129 -10.36 2.40 4.62
N ILE A 130 -9.42 3.01 5.36
CA ILE A 130 -8.48 2.27 6.20
C ILE A 130 -9.23 1.52 7.29
N LEU A 131 -10.21 2.17 7.93
CA LEU A 131 -11.06 1.54 8.94
C LEU A 131 -11.76 0.31 8.37
N LYS A 132 -12.38 0.44 7.20
CA LYS A 132 -13.07 -0.65 6.52
C LYS A 132 -12.12 -1.82 6.25
N MET A 133 -10.93 -1.54 5.76
CA MET A 133 -9.92 -2.58 5.50
C MET A 133 -9.54 -3.33 6.78
N LYS A 134 -9.36 -2.62 7.88
CA LYS A 134 -8.99 -3.23 9.16
C LYS A 134 -10.13 -4.04 9.76
N GLU A 135 -11.36 -3.56 9.64
CA GLU A 135 -12.54 -4.30 10.09
C GLU A 135 -12.74 -5.58 9.27
N GLU A 136 -12.51 -5.53 7.97
CA GLU A 136 -12.58 -6.71 7.09
C GLU A 136 -11.50 -7.73 7.43
N ALA A 137 -10.28 -7.28 7.75
CA ALA A 137 -9.18 -8.16 8.15
C ALA A 137 -9.44 -8.82 9.50
N GLY A 138 -10.04 -8.08 10.44
CA GLY A 138 -10.49 -8.60 11.72
C GLY A 138 -9.42 -9.23 12.60
N ARG A 139 -8.14 -8.82 12.45
CA ARG A 139 -7.05 -9.37 13.24
C ARG A 139 -7.01 -8.75 14.63
N PRO A 140 -6.57 -9.49 15.67
CA PRO A 140 -6.41 -8.91 17.01
C PRO A 140 -5.53 -7.66 17.02
N GLN A 141 -4.47 -7.64 16.23
CA GLN A 141 -3.56 -6.48 16.15
C GLN A 141 -4.20 -5.25 15.53
N ASP A 142 -5.36 -5.39 14.86
CA ASP A 142 -6.06 -4.26 14.26
C ASP A 142 -6.97 -3.53 15.25
N LEU A 143 -7.28 -4.12 16.40
CA LEU A 143 -8.26 -3.56 17.36
C LEU A 143 -7.88 -2.18 17.87
N ILE A 144 -6.61 -1.97 18.20
CA ILE A 144 -6.13 -0.66 18.69
C ILE A 144 -6.25 0.39 17.58
N ASP A 145 -5.86 0.04 16.37
CA ASP A 145 -5.97 0.95 15.23
C ASP A 145 -7.42 1.31 14.95
N ILE A 146 -8.31 0.31 14.98
CA ILE A 146 -9.75 0.52 14.76
C ILE A 146 -10.29 1.51 15.78
N THR A 147 -9.96 1.32 17.07
CA THR A 147 -10.39 2.23 18.14
C THR A 147 -9.88 3.65 17.89
N ASN A 148 -8.60 3.79 17.58
CA ASN A 148 -7.98 5.11 17.35
C ASN A 148 -8.57 5.81 16.13
N ILE A 149 -8.84 5.07 15.05
CA ILE A 149 -9.46 5.64 13.86
C ILE A 149 -10.88 6.13 14.18
N LYS A 150 -11.68 5.31 14.87
CA LYS A 150 -13.05 5.68 15.24
C LYS A 150 -13.08 6.94 16.10
N GLU A 151 -12.17 7.05 17.06
CA GLU A 151 -12.05 8.25 17.90
C GLU A 151 -11.73 9.48 17.07
N LYS A 152 -10.79 9.37 16.14
CA LYS A 152 -10.42 10.48 15.26
C LYS A 152 -11.58 10.90 14.35
N LEU A 153 -12.30 9.94 13.78
CA LEU A 153 -13.46 10.21 12.92
C LEU A 153 -14.60 10.86 13.69
N SER A 154 -14.74 10.58 14.99
CA SER A 154 -15.77 11.21 15.84
C SER A 154 -15.39 12.60 16.31
N GLY A 155 -14.21 13.11 15.92
CA GLY A 155 -13.72 14.40 16.34
C GLY A 155 -13.09 14.43 17.74
N LYS A 156 -12.93 13.29 18.38
CA LYS A 156 -12.22 13.19 19.67
C LYS A 156 -10.73 13.23 19.44
N LYS A 157 -10.04 13.95 20.27
CA LYS A 157 -8.59 14.09 20.21
C LYS A 157 -7.89 13.21 21.23
#